data_bfdb8ead293e7c36d751a95281347ef9
#
_entry.id   bfdb8ead293e7c36d751a95281347ef9
#
_cell.length_a   1.000
_cell.length_b   1.000
_cell.length_c   1.000
_cell.angle_alpha   90.00
_cell.angle_beta   90.00
_cell.angle_gamma   90.00
#
_symmetry.space_group_name_H-M   'P 1'
#
loop_
_entity.id
_entity.type
_entity.pdbx_description
1 polymer ?
#
loop_
_entity_poly.entity_id
_entity_poly.type
_entity_poly.pdbx_seq_one_letter_code
_entity_poly.pdbx_strand_id
1 'polypeptide(L)'
;MAEKEKFIREKTHINIGSIGHVDHGKTTLTAAVLKIQSLAGFKSSQKSVDEIDSAPEEKARGLTINVTHVEFESAKRHYAWIDCPGHADYIKNMITGAAQMDGAILVVSAPDGPMPQTREHILLARQVGLPALVVFLNKCDMVDDPEMISLVESEVRELLKKYNFPGDKTPIIKGSALKALEVKSIDDEAAKPILELVKAIDEYIPEPVRETDKPFLMAIEDVFSIAGRGTVATGRIERGVIRPNEEVELVGLRPTSKTIAVSIEMFNKILDEGRAGDNVGILLRGLKKEEVERGQVLAKPGSITPHTEFEGEVYVLTKEEGGRHTPFFNGYKPQLYFRTTDVTGEVTLPEGTEMVMPGDTVNLKIKLIAPIAMEEKQRFAIREGGKTVGAGVVTKIIK
;
A
#
# COMPACT_ATOMS: atom_id res chain seq x y z
N MET A 1 15.19 -4.24 30.91
CA MET A 1 14.60 -3.72 29.67
C MET A 1 13.47 -2.81 30.07
N ALA A 2 13.40 -1.59 29.52
CA ALA A 2 12.27 -0.70 29.80
C ALA A 2 10.97 -1.40 29.37
N GLU A 3 9.96 -1.39 30.20
CA GLU A 3 8.62 -1.86 29.86
C GLU A 3 8.11 -1.04 28.68
N LYS A 4 7.71 -1.69 27.56
CA LYS A 4 7.12 -0.98 26.43
C LYS A 4 5.74 -0.48 26.82
N GLU A 5 5.40 0.73 26.36
CA GLU A 5 4.08 1.29 26.55
C GLU A 5 3.00 0.44 25.88
N LYS A 6 1.80 0.42 26.47
CA LYS A 6 0.62 -0.17 25.83
C LYS A 6 0.01 0.82 24.84
N PHE A 7 -0.43 0.31 23.70
CA PHE A 7 -1.22 1.06 22.75
C PHE A 7 -2.66 1.20 23.26
N ILE A 8 -3.14 2.42 23.43
CA ILE A 8 -4.50 2.73 23.86
C ILE A 8 -5.30 3.19 22.63
N ARG A 9 -6.41 2.50 22.33
CA ARG A 9 -7.29 2.80 21.19
C ARG A 9 -8.32 3.86 21.59
N GLU A 10 -7.97 5.13 21.42
CA GLU A 10 -8.88 6.25 21.71
C GLU A 10 -9.61 6.74 20.45
N LYS A 11 -9.03 6.53 19.26
CA LYS A 11 -9.53 7.02 17.97
C LYS A 11 -9.62 5.89 16.95
N THR A 12 -10.47 6.06 15.94
CA THR A 12 -10.50 5.15 14.78
C THR A 12 -9.15 5.16 14.07
N HIS A 13 -8.62 3.96 13.80
CA HIS A 13 -7.36 3.78 13.09
C HIS A 13 -7.56 3.67 11.58
N ILE A 14 -6.87 4.50 10.82
CA ILE A 14 -6.93 4.59 9.36
C ILE A 14 -5.51 4.47 8.77
N ASN A 15 -5.36 3.64 7.75
CA ASN A 15 -4.13 3.54 6.99
C ASN A 15 -4.21 4.42 5.75
N ILE A 16 -3.36 5.42 5.67
CA ILE A 16 -3.22 6.27 4.48
C ILE A 16 -1.80 6.18 3.96
N GLY A 17 -1.57 6.59 2.72
CA GLY A 17 -0.20 6.62 2.22
C GLY A 17 -0.01 7.59 1.08
N SER A 18 1.25 7.94 0.84
CA SER A 18 1.68 8.82 -0.25
C SER A 18 1.99 8.00 -1.50
N ILE A 19 1.37 8.38 -2.62
CA ILE A 19 1.62 7.83 -3.95
C ILE A 19 1.93 8.97 -4.93
N GLY A 20 2.60 8.67 -6.03
CA GLY A 20 2.96 9.67 -7.05
C GLY A 20 4.38 9.45 -7.58
N HIS A 21 4.78 10.29 -8.53
CA HIS A 21 6.06 10.18 -9.23
C HIS A 21 7.26 10.34 -8.30
N VAL A 22 8.42 9.83 -8.71
CA VAL A 22 9.71 10.13 -8.05
C VAL A 22 9.94 11.65 -8.03
N ASP A 23 10.60 12.16 -7.01
CA ASP A 23 10.92 13.59 -6.80
C ASP A 23 9.73 14.55 -6.70
N HIS A 24 8.47 14.07 -6.67
CA HIS A 24 7.31 14.92 -6.40
C HIS A 24 7.16 15.33 -4.92
N GLY A 25 8.03 14.81 -4.03
CA GLY A 25 8.11 15.22 -2.63
C GLY A 25 7.19 14.45 -1.68
N LYS A 26 6.95 13.16 -1.92
CA LYS A 26 6.13 12.28 -1.06
C LYS A 26 6.69 12.22 0.36
N THR A 27 7.95 11.82 0.52
CA THR A 27 8.63 11.71 1.82
C THR A 27 8.75 13.07 2.51
N THR A 28 9.00 14.15 1.75
CA THR A 28 8.98 15.52 2.28
C THR A 28 7.61 15.90 2.84
N LEU A 29 6.52 15.54 2.13
CA LEU A 29 5.16 15.77 2.60
C LEU A 29 4.86 14.94 3.85
N THR A 30 5.27 13.68 3.88
CA THR A 30 5.16 12.82 5.06
C THR A 30 5.80 13.50 6.29
N ALA A 31 7.05 13.94 6.18
CA ALA A 31 7.75 14.63 7.26
C ALA A 31 7.07 15.96 7.65
N ALA A 32 6.56 16.72 6.68
CA ALA A 32 5.83 17.97 6.93
C ALA A 32 4.55 17.73 7.74
N VAL A 33 3.76 16.70 7.39
CA VAL A 33 2.55 16.34 8.14
C VAL A 33 2.90 15.95 9.57
N LEU A 34 3.91 15.11 9.78
CA LEU A 34 4.35 14.72 11.13
C LEU A 34 4.73 15.94 11.97
N LYS A 35 5.50 16.86 11.39
CA LYS A 35 5.93 18.08 12.08
C LYS A 35 4.75 19.00 12.44
N ILE A 36 3.88 19.29 11.47
CA ILE A 36 2.76 20.21 11.67
C ILE A 36 1.77 19.64 12.68
N GLN A 37 1.46 18.32 12.64
CA GLN A 37 0.59 17.70 13.63
C GLN A 37 1.20 17.72 15.04
N SER A 38 2.52 17.54 15.16
CA SER A 38 3.22 17.72 16.45
C SER A 38 3.12 19.16 16.96
N LEU A 39 3.32 20.16 16.09
CA LEU A 39 3.16 21.59 16.45
C LEU A 39 1.72 21.93 16.83
N ALA A 40 0.73 21.25 16.24
CA ALA A 40 -0.68 21.39 16.59
C ALA A 40 -1.07 20.67 17.91
N GLY A 41 -0.11 20.03 18.58
CA GLY A 41 -0.31 19.36 19.86
C GLY A 41 -0.86 17.94 19.77
N PHE A 42 -0.91 17.34 18.59
CA PHE A 42 -1.30 15.94 18.42
C PHE A 42 -0.12 14.99 18.54
N LYS A 43 -0.39 13.74 18.94
CA LYS A 43 0.63 12.67 18.92
C LYS A 43 1.10 12.45 17.48
N SER A 44 2.40 12.43 17.28
CA SER A 44 3.03 12.25 15.98
C SER A 44 4.44 11.68 16.12
N SER A 45 4.80 10.77 15.22
CA SER A 45 6.19 10.33 15.07
C SER A 45 7.02 11.49 14.54
N GLN A 46 7.88 12.06 15.39
CA GLN A 46 8.75 13.15 14.96
C GLN A 46 9.95 12.58 14.19
N LYS A 47 9.75 12.30 12.90
CA LYS A 47 10.81 11.80 12.01
C LYS A 47 11.12 12.83 10.93
N SER A 48 12.40 13.06 10.70
CA SER A 48 12.91 13.81 9.55
C SER A 48 12.85 12.96 8.27
N VAL A 49 13.06 13.58 7.11
CA VAL A 49 13.14 12.86 5.82
C VAL A 49 14.21 11.77 5.88
N ASP A 50 15.40 12.06 6.42
CA ASP A 50 16.52 11.11 6.54
C ASP A 50 16.25 9.94 7.52
N GLU A 51 15.28 10.10 8.41
CA GLU A 51 14.86 9.05 9.33
C GLU A 51 13.71 8.21 8.76
N ILE A 52 12.97 8.75 7.79
CA ILE A 52 11.96 8.02 7.01
C ILE A 52 12.69 7.16 5.96
N ASP A 53 13.52 7.77 5.11
CA ASP A 53 14.40 7.11 4.14
C ASP A 53 15.71 6.69 4.85
N SER A 54 15.61 5.69 5.72
CA SER A 54 16.69 5.36 6.67
C SER A 54 17.74 4.40 6.13
N ALA A 55 17.42 3.62 5.08
CA ALA A 55 18.33 2.64 4.51
C ALA A 55 19.55 3.31 3.83
N PRO A 56 20.77 2.74 3.96
CA PRO A 56 21.96 3.33 3.36
C PRO A 56 21.83 3.57 1.84
N GLU A 57 21.13 2.68 1.13
CA GLU A 57 20.90 2.79 -0.30
C GLU A 57 19.92 3.92 -0.64
N GLU A 58 18.88 4.14 0.17
CA GLU A 58 17.94 5.26 0.04
C GLU A 58 18.66 6.60 0.19
N LYS A 59 19.50 6.73 1.21
CA LYS A 59 20.32 7.93 1.45
C LYS A 59 21.32 8.18 0.34
N ALA A 60 21.96 7.13 -0.18
CA ALA A 60 22.95 7.24 -1.25
C ALA A 60 22.32 7.66 -2.59
N ARG A 61 21.08 7.25 -2.85
CA ARG A 61 20.36 7.54 -4.11
C ARG A 61 19.41 8.72 -4.00
N GLY A 62 19.10 9.20 -2.80
CA GLY A 62 18.12 10.26 -2.55
C GLY A 62 16.68 9.89 -2.94
N LEU A 63 16.30 8.61 -2.81
CA LEU A 63 14.98 8.14 -3.19
C LEU A 63 14.50 7.02 -2.25
N THR A 64 13.19 6.95 -2.03
CA THR A 64 12.54 5.91 -1.23
C THR A 64 12.52 4.59 -2.00
N ILE A 65 13.01 3.53 -1.37
CA ILE A 65 13.05 2.16 -1.90
C ILE A 65 12.05 1.27 -1.17
N ASN A 66 12.08 1.33 0.17
CA ASN A 66 11.24 0.51 1.04
C ASN A 66 10.00 1.27 1.47
N VAL A 67 8.97 0.53 1.80
CA VAL A 67 7.77 1.10 2.43
C VAL A 67 8.08 1.43 3.88
N THR A 68 7.84 2.67 4.30
CA THR A 68 8.04 3.09 5.68
C THR A 68 6.71 3.49 6.31
N HIS A 69 6.49 3.00 7.54
CA HIS A 69 5.30 3.33 8.32
C HIS A 69 5.63 4.34 9.41
N VAL A 70 4.84 5.40 9.49
CA VAL A 70 4.89 6.40 10.57
C VAL A 70 3.48 6.64 11.12
N GLU A 71 3.38 7.11 12.37
CA GLU A 71 2.08 7.39 12.99
C GLU A 71 1.90 8.87 13.26
N PHE A 72 0.67 9.35 13.15
CA PHE A 72 0.23 10.64 13.66
C PHE A 72 -1.26 10.61 14.02
N GLU A 73 -1.72 11.62 14.75
CA GLU A 73 -3.12 11.82 15.06
C GLU A 73 -3.64 13.14 14.48
N SER A 74 -4.91 13.14 14.12
CA SER A 74 -5.71 14.36 13.95
C SER A 74 -6.66 14.54 15.14
N ALA A 75 -7.51 15.54 15.09
CA ALA A 75 -8.56 15.71 16.09
C ALA A 75 -9.55 14.51 16.11
N LYS A 76 -9.76 13.84 14.95
CA LYS A 76 -10.78 12.81 14.79
C LYS A 76 -10.22 11.39 14.80
N ARG A 77 -9.01 11.17 14.22
CA ARG A 77 -8.51 9.86 13.84
C ARG A 77 -7.05 9.64 14.24
N HIS A 78 -6.67 8.37 14.38
CA HIS A 78 -5.28 7.93 14.45
C HIS A 78 -4.87 7.36 13.10
N TYR A 79 -3.74 7.80 12.57
CA TYR A 79 -3.27 7.44 11.24
C TYR A 79 -1.96 6.65 11.28
N ALA A 80 -1.91 5.55 10.52
CA ALA A 80 -0.66 5.03 9.99
C ALA A 80 -0.46 5.67 8.61
N TRP A 81 0.64 6.36 8.41
CA TRP A 81 1.04 6.85 7.09
C TRP A 81 2.09 5.93 6.50
N ILE A 82 1.80 5.48 5.30
CA ILE A 82 2.60 4.54 4.52
C ILE A 82 3.31 5.33 3.42
N ASP A 83 4.60 5.57 3.59
CA ASP A 83 5.40 6.23 2.56
C ASP A 83 5.87 5.22 1.53
N CYS A 84 5.43 5.40 0.27
CA CYS A 84 5.68 4.47 -0.82
C CYS A 84 6.74 4.99 -1.78
N PRO A 85 7.59 4.10 -2.33
CA PRO A 85 8.54 4.47 -3.37
C PRO A 85 7.82 5.02 -4.62
N GLY A 86 8.47 5.98 -5.28
CA GLY A 86 7.96 6.58 -6.53
C GLY A 86 8.58 6.01 -7.79
N HIS A 87 9.74 5.36 -7.69
CA HIS A 87 10.50 4.89 -8.84
C HIS A 87 9.94 3.56 -9.40
N ALA A 88 9.94 3.42 -10.73
CA ALA A 88 9.38 2.25 -11.41
C ALA A 88 10.04 0.92 -11.00
N ASP A 89 11.33 0.92 -10.66
CA ASP A 89 12.05 -0.29 -10.23
C ASP A 89 11.51 -0.86 -8.91
N TYR A 90 10.87 -0.01 -8.08
CA TYR A 90 10.36 -0.38 -6.77
C TYR A 90 8.83 -0.52 -6.72
N ILE A 91 8.19 -0.64 -7.88
CA ILE A 91 6.74 -0.73 -8.01
C ILE A 91 6.14 -1.91 -7.22
N LYS A 92 6.90 -2.99 -7.02
CA LYS A 92 6.51 -4.10 -6.15
C LYS A 92 6.26 -3.65 -4.71
N ASN A 93 7.14 -2.81 -4.18
CA ASN A 93 7.00 -2.25 -2.83
C ASN A 93 5.83 -1.26 -2.80
N MET A 94 5.65 -0.45 -3.85
CA MET A 94 4.47 0.44 -3.99
C MET A 94 3.16 -0.35 -3.98
N ILE A 95 3.04 -1.44 -4.75
CA ILE A 95 1.83 -2.29 -4.76
C ILE A 95 1.55 -2.86 -3.37
N THR A 96 2.59 -3.36 -2.70
CA THR A 96 2.46 -3.90 -1.33
C THR A 96 1.99 -2.81 -0.36
N GLY A 97 2.56 -1.62 -0.42
CA GLY A 97 2.13 -0.49 0.42
C GLY A 97 0.70 -0.06 0.10
N ALA A 98 0.36 0.10 -1.19
CA ALA A 98 -0.98 0.52 -1.62
C ALA A 98 -2.08 -0.46 -1.19
N ALA A 99 -1.80 -1.77 -1.19
CA ALA A 99 -2.75 -2.78 -0.72
C ALA A 99 -3.08 -2.68 0.78
N GLN A 100 -2.26 -1.97 1.55
CA GLN A 100 -2.48 -1.75 2.99
C GLN A 100 -3.30 -0.49 3.28
N MET A 101 -3.50 0.39 2.30
CA MET A 101 -4.12 1.69 2.50
C MET A 101 -5.66 1.61 2.51
N ASP A 102 -6.26 2.44 3.33
CA ASP A 102 -7.70 2.72 3.35
C ASP A 102 -8.05 3.96 2.51
N GLY A 103 -7.04 4.78 2.22
CA GLY A 103 -7.06 5.93 1.33
C GLY A 103 -5.65 6.37 0.99
N ALA A 104 -5.46 7.16 -0.05
CA ALA A 104 -4.13 7.65 -0.43
C ALA A 104 -4.10 9.16 -0.66
N ILE A 105 -2.89 9.71 -0.57
CA ILE A 105 -2.57 11.06 -0.98
C ILE A 105 -1.75 10.97 -2.27
N LEU A 106 -2.33 11.45 -3.36
CA LEU A 106 -1.63 11.59 -4.63
C LEU A 106 -0.83 12.89 -4.61
N VAL A 107 0.49 12.75 -4.59
CA VAL A 107 1.41 13.91 -4.60
C VAL A 107 1.85 14.18 -6.03
N VAL A 108 1.55 15.39 -6.51
CA VAL A 108 1.92 15.87 -7.85
C VAL A 108 2.70 17.15 -7.70
N SER A 109 3.85 17.26 -8.36
CA SER A 109 4.63 18.50 -8.44
C SER A 109 3.93 19.50 -9.36
N ALA A 110 3.67 20.72 -8.90
CA ALA A 110 3.03 21.75 -9.69
C ALA A 110 3.86 22.19 -10.93
N PRO A 111 5.21 22.32 -10.84
CA PRO A 111 6.05 22.57 -12.00
C PRO A 111 6.01 21.48 -13.08
N ASP A 112 5.95 20.21 -12.66
CA ASP A 112 6.13 19.05 -13.56
C ASP A 112 4.80 18.48 -14.08
N GLY A 113 3.70 18.68 -13.34
CA GLY A 113 2.41 18.05 -13.62
C GLY A 113 2.37 16.53 -13.45
N PRO A 114 1.33 15.85 -13.97
CA PRO A 114 1.21 14.40 -13.90
C PRO A 114 2.23 13.69 -14.80
N MET A 115 3.16 12.98 -14.20
CA MET A 115 4.25 12.22 -14.83
C MET A 115 3.87 10.73 -15.03
N PRO A 116 4.66 9.92 -15.74
CA PRO A 116 4.31 8.52 -16.04
C PRO A 116 3.98 7.67 -14.81
N GLN A 117 4.77 7.74 -13.73
CA GLN A 117 4.47 6.97 -12.51
C GLN A 117 3.23 7.52 -11.78
N THR A 118 2.87 8.79 -11.94
CA THR A 118 1.60 9.32 -11.41
C THR A 118 0.42 8.53 -11.98
N ARG A 119 0.43 8.29 -13.30
CA ARG A 119 -0.60 7.52 -14.02
C ARG A 119 -0.61 6.05 -13.56
N GLU A 120 0.55 5.44 -13.47
CA GLU A 120 0.69 4.04 -13.02
C GLU A 120 0.22 3.86 -11.57
N HIS A 121 0.56 4.79 -10.68
CA HIS A 121 0.15 4.73 -9.27
C HIS A 121 -1.37 4.90 -9.09
N ILE A 122 -2.03 5.77 -9.86
CA ILE A 122 -3.49 5.91 -9.83
C ILE A 122 -4.15 4.61 -10.32
N LEU A 123 -3.64 4.04 -11.41
CA LEU A 123 -4.12 2.77 -11.93
C LEU A 123 -3.99 1.64 -10.90
N LEU A 124 -2.81 1.49 -10.29
CA LEU A 124 -2.56 0.48 -9.27
C LEU A 124 -3.43 0.68 -8.02
N ALA A 125 -3.59 1.93 -7.56
CA ALA A 125 -4.50 2.27 -6.47
C ALA A 125 -5.94 1.79 -6.77
N ARG A 126 -6.40 1.98 -8.01
CA ARG A 126 -7.70 1.49 -8.44
C ARG A 126 -7.78 -0.03 -8.44
N GLN A 127 -6.73 -0.72 -8.90
CA GLN A 127 -6.67 -2.18 -8.97
C GLN A 127 -6.67 -2.84 -7.59
N VAL A 128 -5.91 -2.30 -6.63
CA VAL A 128 -5.93 -2.79 -5.25
C VAL A 128 -7.24 -2.46 -4.52
N GLY A 129 -8.12 -1.68 -5.15
CA GLY A 129 -9.46 -1.38 -4.62
C GLY A 129 -9.48 -0.20 -3.65
N LEU A 130 -8.54 0.72 -3.76
CA LEU A 130 -8.50 1.92 -2.93
C LEU A 130 -9.80 2.74 -3.11
N PRO A 131 -10.53 3.05 -2.03
CA PRO A 131 -11.85 3.67 -2.15
C PRO A 131 -11.79 5.17 -2.47
N ALA A 132 -10.76 5.87 -1.98
CA ALA A 132 -10.65 7.33 -2.12
C ALA A 132 -9.20 7.82 -2.19
N LEU A 133 -9.02 8.93 -2.90
CA LEU A 133 -7.77 9.70 -3.00
C LEU A 133 -8.01 11.14 -2.60
N VAL A 134 -7.01 11.75 -1.97
CA VAL A 134 -6.88 13.21 -1.83
C VAL A 134 -5.63 13.63 -2.60
N VAL A 135 -5.62 14.78 -3.24
CA VAL A 135 -4.48 15.27 -4.02
C VAL A 135 -3.76 16.37 -3.26
N PHE A 136 -2.44 16.32 -3.26
CA PHE A 136 -1.59 17.43 -2.83
C PHE A 136 -0.74 17.90 -4.01
N LEU A 137 -1.05 19.09 -4.53
CA LEU A 137 -0.19 19.78 -5.50
C LEU A 137 0.95 20.44 -4.74
N ASN A 138 2.11 19.79 -4.83
CA ASN A 138 3.31 20.18 -4.10
C ASN A 138 4.18 21.14 -4.93
N LYS A 139 5.14 21.78 -4.29
CA LYS A 139 6.10 22.74 -4.91
C LYS A 139 5.41 23.95 -5.58
N CYS A 140 4.26 24.37 -5.08
CA CYS A 140 3.57 25.54 -5.61
C CYS A 140 4.39 26.85 -5.44
N ASP A 141 5.33 26.85 -4.51
CA ASP A 141 6.30 27.95 -4.31
C ASP A 141 7.30 28.11 -5.46
N MET A 142 7.40 27.14 -6.37
CA MET A 142 8.27 27.17 -7.55
C MET A 142 7.55 27.63 -8.83
N VAL A 143 6.26 27.98 -8.75
CA VAL A 143 5.43 28.38 -9.89
C VAL A 143 4.91 29.79 -9.65
N ASP A 144 5.40 30.74 -10.44
CA ASP A 144 5.02 32.15 -10.33
C ASP A 144 3.65 32.45 -10.94
N ASP A 145 3.24 31.66 -11.94
CA ASP A 145 1.98 31.84 -12.66
C ASP A 145 0.84 30.98 -12.07
N PRO A 146 -0.18 31.58 -11.44
CA PRO A 146 -1.35 30.85 -10.92
C PRO A 146 -2.13 30.09 -11.98
N GLU A 147 -2.09 30.50 -13.26
CA GLU A 147 -2.78 29.81 -14.35
C GLU A 147 -2.16 28.43 -14.61
N MET A 148 -0.85 28.33 -14.48
CA MET A 148 -0.14 27.04 -14.58
C MET A 148 -0.59 26.05 -13.51
N ILE A 149 -0.74 26.50 -12.27
CA ILE A 149 -1.24 25.65 -11.16
C ILE A 149 -2.67 25.19 -11.47
N SER A 150 -3.50 26.06 -12.02
CA SER A 150 -4.89 25.72 -12.39
C SER A 150 -4.97 24.74 -13.56
N LEU A 151 -4.03 24.84 -14.50
CA LEU A 151 -3.90 23.90 -15.62
C LEU A 151 -3.53 22.50 -15.10
N VAL A 152 -2.51 22.39 -14.25
CA VAL A 152 -2.09 21.12 -13.64
C VAL A 152 -3.21 20.51 -12.80
N GLU A 153 -3.97 21.33 -12.05
CA GLU A 153 -5.15 20.85 -11.32
C GLU A 153 -6.17 20.23 -12.28
N SER A 154 -6.47 20.87 -13.39
CA SER A 154 -7.42 20.38 -14.39
C SER A 154 -6.94 19.06 -15.00
N GLU A 155 -5.66 18.95 -15.32
CA GLU A 155 -5.04 17.74 -15.84
C GLU A 155 -5.14 16.55 -14.86
N VAL A 156 -4.88 16.80 -13.57
CA VAL A 156 -5.02 15.79 -12.51
C VAL A 156 -6.48 15.35 -12.38
N ARG A 157 -7.45 16.26 -12.43
CA ARG A 157 -8.88 15.92 -12.38
C ARG A 157 -9.31 15.04 -13.54
N GLU A 158 -8.89 15.36 -14.76
CA GLU A 158 -9.17 14.53 -15.94
C GLU A 158 -8.51 13.15 -15.85
N LEU A 159 -7.27 13.10 -15.33
CA LEU A 159 -6.57 11.84 -15.11
C LEU A 159 -7.29 10.94 -14.08
N LEU A 160 -7.77 11.53 -12.98
CA LEU A 160 -8.56 10.80 -11.98
C LEU A 160 -9.85 10.23 -12.57
N LYS A 161 -10.58 11.03 -13.40
CA LYS A 161 -11.79 10.56 -14.09
C LYS A 161 -11.49 9.38 -15.02
N LYS A 162 -10.40 9.47 -15.79
CA LYS A 162 -9.96 8.39 -16.70
C LYS A 162 -9.80 7.05 -15.98
N TYR A 163 -9.33 7.07 -14.72
CA TYR A 163 -9.15 5.87 -13.89
C TYR A 163 -10.31 5.60 -12.92
N ASN A 164 -11.50 6.16 -13.22
CA ASN A 164 -12.73 5.95 -12.43
C ASN A 164 -12.65 6.40 -10.96
N PHE A 165 -11.88 7.45 -10.67
CA PHE A 165 -11.99 8.21 -9.44
C PHE A 165 -12.86 9.47 -9.67
N PRO A 166 -13.56 9.98 -8.65
CA PRO A 166 -14.47 11.13 -8.80
C PRO A 166 -13.68 12.45 -8.91
N GLY A 167 -12.98 12.68 -10.04
CA GLY A 167 -12.05 13.79 -10.24
C GLY A 167 -12.62 15.17 -9.88
N ASP A 168 -13.91 15.43 -10.15
CA ASP A 168 -14.53 16.74 -9.82
C ASP A 168 -14.74 16.93 -8.31
N LYS A 169 -14.94 15.83 -7.55
CA LYS A 169 -15.21 15.86 -6.11
C LYS A 169 -13.97 15.64 -5.26
N THR A 170 -12.90 15.14 -5.85
CA THR A 170 -11.65 14.86 -5.15
C THR A 170 -11.04 16.15 -4.63
N PRO A 171 -10.76 16.27 -3.32
CA PRO A 171 -10.08 17.42 -2.76
C PRO A 171 -8.67 17.56 -3.35
N ILE A 172 -8.32 18.75 -3.79
CA ILE A 172 -6.98 19.10 -4.26
C ILE A 172 -6.48 20.27 -3.45
N ILE A 173 -5.44 20.02 -2.64
CA ILE A 173 -4.80 21.00 -1.79
C ILE A 173 -3.50 21.45 -2.46
N LYS A 174 -3.24 22.76 -2.46
CA LYS A 174 -2.08 23.40 -3.08
C LYS A 174 -1.14 23.89 -2.00
N GLY A 175 0.16 23.55 -2.11
CA GLY A 175 1.12 23.97 -1.11
C GLY A 175 2.58 23.62 -1.42
N SER A 176 3.43 23.84 -0.45
CA SER A 176 4.84 23.44 -0.48
C SER A 176 5.17 22.67 0.80
N ALA A 177 5.43 21.37 0.65
CA ALA A 177 5.85 20.53 1.76
C ALA A 177 7.20 20.99 2.34
N LEU A 178 8.11 21.48 1.47
CA LEU A 178 9.40 22.00 1.91
C LEU A 178 9.26 23.24 2.78
N LYS A 179 8.44 24.20 2.37
CA LYS A 179 8.17 25.41 3.17
C LYS A 179 7.50 25.05 4.50
N ALA A 180 6.59 24.08 4.51
CA ALA A 180 5.96 23.59 5.73
C ALA A 180 6.95 22.94 6.70
N LEU A 181 8.05 22.37 6.21
CA LEU A 181 9.14 21.86 7.07
C LEU A 181 9.96 22.97 7.75
N GLU A 182 9.95 24.20 7.22
CA GLU A 182 10.71 25.32 7.76
C GLU A 182 9.96 26.07 8.88
N VAL A 183 8.63 25.92 8.98
CA VAL A 183 7.81 26.65 9.94
C VAL A 183 8.13 26.30 11.39
N LYS A 184 7.89 27.26 12.30
CA LYS A 184 8.06 27.10 13.74
C LYS A 184 6.74 27.18 14.52
N SER A 185 5.67 27.62 13.87
CA SER A 185 4.33 27.75 14.44
C SER A 185 3.27 27.30 13.43
N ILE A 186 2.14 26.80 13.93
CA ILE A 186 0.97 26.46 13.10
C ILE A 186 0.28 27.72 12.52
N ASP A 187 0.56 28.91 13.04
CA ASP A 187 0.02 30.18 12.56
C ASP A 187 0.73 30.65 11.28
N ASP A 188 1.84 30.04 10.90
CA ASP A 188 2.56 30.34 9.69
C ASP A 188 1.72 29.97 8.45
N GLU A 189 1.72 30.85 7.44
CA GLU A 189 0.99 30.61 6.19
C GLU A 189 1.40 29.29 5.52
N ALA A 190 2.65 28.90 5.61
CA ALA A 190 3.14 27.65 5.02
C ALA A 190 2.66 26.38 5.75
N ALA A 191 2.14 26.50 6.98
CA ALA A 191 1.53 25.39 7.71
C ALA A 191 0.08 25.11 7.26
N LYS A 192 -0.64 26.13 6.78
CA LYS A 192 -2.07 26.03 6.44
C LYS A 192 -2.40 24.92 5.42
N PRO A 193 -1.68 24.77 4.29
CA PRO A 193 -1.96 23.69 3.36
C PRO A 193 -1.86 22.28 3.97
N ILE A 194 -0.96 22.09 4.94
CA ILE A 194 -0.82 20.79 5.62
C ILE A 194 -2.01 20.55 6.56
N LEU A 195 -2.47 21.57 7.27
CA LEU A 195 -3.66 21.48 8.12
C LEU A 195 -4.92 21.23 7.27
N GLU A 196 -5.05 21.89 6.10
CA GLU A 196 -6.12 21.65 5.14
C GLU A 196 -6.07 20.23 4.57
N LEU A 197 -4.87 19.70 4.26
CA LEU A 197 -4.69 18.33 3.81
C LEU A 197 -5.20 17.34 4.85
N VAL A 198 -4.80 17.48 6.11
CA VAL A 198 -5.25 16.60 7.20
C VAL A 198 -6.76 16.68 7.40
N LYS A 199 -7.32 17.88 7.33
CA LYS A 199 -8.78 18.07 7.37
C LYS A 199 -9.48 17.37 6.18
N ALA A 200 -8.96 17.51 4.98
CA ALA A 200 -9.51 16.86 3.79
C ALA A 200 -9.44 15.32 3.91
N ILE A 201 -8.36 14.78 4.46
CA ILE A 201 -8.22 13.35 4.75
C ILE A 201 -9.27 12.90 5.77
N ASP A 202 -9.46 13.65 6.85
CA ASP A 202 -10.45 13.36 7.89
C ASP A 202 -11.90 13.36 7.37
N GLU A 203 -12.21 14.18 6.38
CA GLU A 203 -13.55 14.37 5.87
C GLU A 203 -13.87 13.52 4.62
N TYR A 204 -12.88 13.31 3.76
CA TYR A 204 -13.10 12.70 2.45
C TYR A 204 -12.78 11.20 2.40
N ILE A 205 -11.79 10.73 3.16
CA ILE A 205 -11.47 9.31 3.20
C ILE A 205 -12.49 8.60 4.10
N PRO A 206 -13.25 7.61 3.55
CA PRO A 206 -14.28 6.93 4.32
C PRO A 206 -13.67 6.08 5.44
N GLU A 207 -14.43 5.88 6.50
CA GLU A 207 -14.08 4.87 7.49
C GLU A 207 -14.16 3.47 6.89
N PRO A 208 -13.09 2.68 6.98
CA PRO A 208 -13.09 1.33 6.44
C PRO A 208 -13.93 0.39 7.30
N VAL A 209 -14.68 -0.49 6.64
CA VAL A 209 -15.35 -1.59 7.31
C VAL A 209 -14.31 -2.63 7.71
N ARG A 210 -14.19 -2.92 9.00
CA ARG A 210 -13.23 -3.90 9.54
C ARG A 210 -13.94 -5.23 9.81
N GLU A 211 -13.51 -6.27 9.10
CA GLU A 211 -14.06 -7.63 9.23
C GLU A 211 -13.43 -8.36 10.43
N THR A 212 -13.75 -7.91 11.65
CA THR A 212 -13.17 -8.45 12.89
C THR A 212 -13.76 -9.80 13.33
N ASP A 213 -14.91 -10.17 12.83
CA ASP A 213 -15.65 -11.42 13.10
C ASP A 213 -15.20 -12.59 12.23
N LYS A 214 -14.44 -12.32 11.16
CA LYS A 214 -13.84 -13.37 10.32
C LYS A 214 -12.58 -13.98 10.96
N PRO A 215 -12.16 -15.19 10.52
CA PRO A 215 -10.90 -15.77 10.95
C PRO A 215 -9.72 -14.85 10.66
N PHE A 216 -8.76 -14.74 11.61
CA PHE A 216 -7.56 -13.94 11.48
C PHE A 216 -6.78 -14.26 10.21
N LEU A 217 -6.34 -13.21 9.52
CA LEU A 217 -5.44 -13.27 8.36
C LEU A 217 -4.58 -12.02 8.30
N MET A 218 -3.26 -12.21 8.15
CA MET A 218 -2.29 -11.15 7.93
C MET A 218 -1.31 -11.56 6.82
N ALA A 219 -1.21 -10.77 5.75
CA ALA A 219 -0.16 -10.96 4.75
C ALA A 219 1.19 -10.47 5.30
N ILE A 220 2.24 -11.30 5.16
CA ILE A 220 3.59 -10.96 5.62
C ILE A 220 4.24 -10.02 4.61
N GLU A 221 4.65 -8.86 5.09
CA GLU A 221 5.30 -7.81 4.32
C GLU A 221 6.81 -7.85 4.48
N ASP A 222 7.28 -8.01 5.72
CA ASP A 222 8.70 -8.10 6.03
C ASP A 222 8.96 -9.02 7.24
N VAL A 223 10.20 -9.47 7.38
CA VAL A 223 10.61 -10.41 8.42
C VAL A 223 11.90 -9.93 9.06
N PHE A 224 11.86 -9.75 10.37
CA PHE A 224 13.01 -9.30 11.17
C PHE A 224 13.43 -10.35 12.18
N SER A 225 14.74 -10.45 12.42
CA SER A 225 15.28 -11.20 13.55
C SER A 225 15.67 -10.22 14.65
N ILE A 226 15.11 -10.41 15.84
CA ILE A 226 15.46 -9.62 17.02
C ILE A 226 16.36 -10.49 17.92
N ALA A 227 17.60 -10.04 18.10
CA ALA A 227 18.58 -10.75 18.93
C ALA A 227 18.02 -11.04 20.35
N GLY A 228 18.05 -12.30 20.74
CA GLY A 228 17.56 -12.78 22.05
C GLY A 228 16.02 -12.84 22.19
N ARG A 229 15.24 -12.46 21.15
CA ARG A 229 13.76 -12.51 21.19
C ARG A 229 13.18 -13.50 20.17
N GLY A 230 13.70 -13.52 18.95
CA GLY A 230 13.20 -14.40 17.88
C GLY A 230 12.85 -13.67 16.59
N THR A 231 12.01 -14.30 15.78
CA THR A 231 11.58 -13.82 14.47
C THR A 231 10.28 -13.03 14.60
N VAL A 232 10.24 -11.84 14.01
CA VAL A 232 9.06 -10.98 13.93
C VAL A 232 8.61 -10.88 12.47
N ALA A 233 7.36 -11.23 12.20
CA ALA A 233 6.71 -10.98 10.93
C ALA A 233 5.88 -9.70 11.03
N THR A 234 6.04 -8.80 10.06
CA THR A 234 5.25 -7.56 9.99
C THR A 234 4.25 -7.62 8.85
N GLY A 235 3.16 -6.91 9.01
CA GLY A 235 2.12 -6.77 7.99
C GLY A 235 0.86 -6.11 8.52
N ARG A 236 -0.08 -5.84 7.60
CA ARG A 236 -1.41 -5.40 7.94
C ARG A 236 -2.31 -6.61 8.21
N ILE A 237 -3.07 -6.57 9.28
CA ILE A 237 -4.14 -7.55 9.51
C ILE A 237 -5.28 -7.24 8.53
N GLU A 238 -5.54 -8.18 7.61
CA GLU A 238 -6.59 -8.03 6.60
C GLU A 238 -7.98 -8.21 7.21
N ARG A 239 -8.12 -9.22 8.08
CA ARG A 239 -9.38 -9.57 8.75
C ARG A 239 -9.13 -10.29 10.07
N GLY A 240 -10.16 -10.34 10.89
CA GLY A 240 -10.16 -11.03 12.17
C GLY A 240 -9.45 -10.29 13.29
N VAL A 241 -9.21 -11.01 14.35
CA VAL A 241 -8.54 -10.57 15.57
C VAL A 241 -7.53 -11.62 15.97
N ILE A 242 -6.38 -11.21 16.50
CA ILE A 242 -5.32 -12.05 17.04
C ILE A 242 -4.91 -11.57 18.43
N ARG A 243 -4.71 -12.50 19.35
CA ARG A 243 -4.23 -12.22 20.71
C ARG A 243 -2.88 -12.87 20.97
N PRO A 244 -2.10 -12.33 21.90
CA PRO A 244 -0.87 -12.98 22.35
C PRO A 244 -1.13 -14.43 22.81
N ASN A 245 -0.20 -15.33 22.48
CA ASN A 245 -0.21 -16.77 22.72
C ASN A 245 -1.25 -17.58 21.93
N GLU A 246 -1.89 -17.01 20.93
CA GLU A 246 -2.71 -17.78 19.99
C GLU A 246 -1.86 -18.55 18.97
N GLU A 247 -2.34 -19.76 18.60
CA GLU A 247 -1.76 -20.57 17.53
C GLU A 247 -2.13 -19.96 16.17
N VAL A 248 -1.15 -19.88 15.27
CA VAL A 248 -1.30 -19.43 13.89
C VAL A 248 -0.59 -20.38 12.93
N GLU A 249 -1.00 -20.36 11.67
CA GLU A 249 -0.35 -21.07 10.57
C GLU A 249 0.34 -20.09 9.63
N LEU A 250 1.54 -20.45 9.17
CA LEU A 250 2.23 -19.87 8.03
C LEU A 250 1.79 -20.62 6.77
N VAL A 251 1.16 -19.91 5.82
CA VAL A 251 0.58 -20.53 4.62
C VAL A 251 1.10 -19.85 3.36
N GLY A 252 1.41 -20.65 2.34
CA GLY A 252 1.90 -20.22 1.03
C GLY A 252 3.41 -20.32 0.85
N LEU A 253 3.85 -20.40 -0.39
CA LEU A 253 5.24 -20.53 -0.87
C LEU A 253 5.96 -21.80 -0.39
N ARG A 254 5.80 -22.16 0.86
CA ARG A 254 6.37 -23.35 1.52
C ARG A 254 5.29 -24.25 2.11
N PRO A 255 5.62 -25.47 2.54
CA PRO A 255 4.69 -26.29 3.30
C PRO A 255 4.14 -25.53 4.52
N THR A 256 2.84 -25.63 4.74
CA THR A 256 2.17 -24.99 5.87
C THR A 256 2.80 -25.45 7.20
N SER A 257 3.12 -24.50 8.06
CA SER A 257 3.68 -24.74 9.38
C SER A 257 2.94 -23.98 10.47
N LYS A 258 2.93 -24.54 11.69
CA LYS A 258 2.26 -23.95 12.86
C LYS A 258 3.24 -23.27 13.77
N THR A 259 2.83 -22.17 14.37
CA THR A 259 3.59 -21.44 15.39
C THR A 259 2.64 -20.73 16.35
N ILE A 260 3.20 -20.00 17.31
CA ILE A 260 2.44 -19.20 18.28
C ILE A 260 2.83 -17.74 18.13
N ALA A 261 1.83 -16.87 18.06
CA ALA A 261 1.99 -15.42 18.15
C ALA A 261 2.28 -15.04 19.61
N VAL A 262 3.56 -14.83 19.97
CA VAL A 262 3.97 -14.58 21.36
C VAL A 262 3.56 -13.20 21.83
N SER A 263 3.82 -12.18 21.02
CA SER A 263 3.46 -10.80 21.29
C SER A 263 3.10 -10.07 20.00
N ILE A 264 2.30 -9.01 20.13
CA ILE A 264 1.84 -8.18 19.04
C ILE A 264 2.22 -6.75 19.38
N GLU A 265 2.86 -6.07 18.45
CA GLU A 265 3.30 -4.69 18.62
C GLU A 265 2.87 -3.84 17.43
N MET A 266 2.53 -2.58 17.68
CA MET A 266 2.26 -1.55 16.68
C MET A 266 2.96 -0.26 17.11
N PHE A 267 3.78 0.35 16.23
CA PHE A 267 4.57 1.55 16.51
C PHE A 267 5.36 1.45 17.84
N ASN A 268 6.05 0.33 18.05
CA ASN A 268 6.83 0.01 19.27
C ASN A 268 6.01 -0.08 20.59
N LYS A 269 4.68 -0.08 20.51
CA LYS A 269 3.76 -0.25 21.65
C LYS A 269 3.16 -1.66 21.64
N ILE A 270 2.94 -2.23 22.82
CA ILE A 270 2.35 -3.57 22.95
C ILE A 270 0.84 -3.47 22.77
N LEU A 271 0.27 -4.43 22.04
CA LEU A 271 -1.17 -4.61 21.87
C LEU A 271 -1.66 -5.80 22.71
N ASP A 272 -2.77 -5.66 23.40
CA ASP A 272 -3.49 -6.77 24.03
C ASP A 272 -4.21 -7.63 22.97
N GLU A 273 -4.55 -7.05 21.83
CA GLU A 273 -5.03 -7.73 20.63
C GLU A 273 -4.76 -6.91 19.38
N GLY A 274 -4.41 -7.58 18.27
CA GLY A 274 -4.36 -6.99 16.93
C GLY A 274 -5.70 -7.22 16.22
N ARG A 275 -6.21 -6.20 15.52
CA ARG A 275 -7.51 -6.22 14.82
C ARG A 275 -7.34 -5.93 13.33
N ALA A 276 -8.31 -6.36 12.54
CA ALA A 276 -8.37 -6.00 11.12
C ALA A 276 -8.08 -4.50 10.92
N GLY A 277 -7.14 -4.19 10.05
CA GLY A 277 -6.65 -2.84 9.75
C GLY A 277 -5.39 -2.42 10.50
N ASP A 278 -4.98 -3.10 11.56
CA ASP A 278 -3.75 -2.75 12.27
C ASP A 278 -2.51 -3.18 11.48
N ASN A 279 -1.49 -2.32 11.42
CA ASN A 279 -0.16 -2.66 10.93
C ASN A 279 0.68 -3.11 12.12
N VAL A 280 0.97 -4.40 12.19
CA VAL A 280 1.58 -5.01 13.38
C VAL A 280 2.85 -5.77 13.07
N GLY A 281 3.72 -5.87 14.08
CA GLY A 281 4.78 -6.86 14.18
C GLY A 281 4.37 -7.97 15.15
N ILE A 282 4.36 -9.20 14.68
CA ILE A 282 4.03 -10.38 15.47
C ILE A 282 5.29 -11.18 15.73
N LEU A 283 5.65 -11.36 17.02
CA LEU A 283 6.75 -12.21 17.44
C LEU A 283 6.30 -13.67 17.37
N LEU A 284 7.01 -14.48 16.60
CA LEU A 284 6.71 -15.89 16.35
C LEU A 284 7.60 -16.80 17.20
N ARG A 285 7.00 -17.86 17.78
CA ARG A 285 7.72 -18.81 18.61
C ARG A 285 8.45 -19.86 17.77
N GLY A 286 9.75 -20.06 18.04
CA GLY A 286 10.51 -21.23 17.56
C GLY A 286 10.81 -21.24 16.06
N LEU A 287 10.55 -20.15 15.33
CA LEU A 287 10.88 -20.01 13.92
C LEU A 287 12.14 -19.14 13.74
N LYS A 288 12.99 -19.55 12.81
CA LYS A 288 14.11 -18.74 12.35
C LYS A 288 13.63 -17.79 11.23
N LYS A 289 14.38 -16.70 10.99
CA LYS A 289 14.06 -15.74 9.94
C LYS A 289 13.94 -16.39 8.55
N GLU A 290 14.79 -17.38 8.27
CA GLU A 290 14.87 -18.09 6.99
C GLU A 290 13.67 -19.03 6.74
N GLU A 291 12.87 -19.31 7.78
CA GLU A 291 11.68 -20.16 7.69
C GLU A 291 10.41 -19.36 7.40
N VAL A 292 10.49 -18.03 7.48
CA VAL A 292 9.39 -17.10 7.22
C VAL A 292 9.74 -16.21 6.03
N GLU A 293 8.85 -16.09 5.08
CA GLU A 293 9.08 -15.30 3.85
C GLU A 293 7.98 -14.26 3.63
N ARG A 294 8.38 -13.10 3.08
CA ARG A 294 7.45 -12.14 2.49
C ARG A 294 6.58 -12.85 1.45
N GLY A 295 5.27 -12.62 1.51
CA GLY A 295 4.31 -13.23 0.60
C GLY A 295 3.58 -14.45 1.15
N GLN A 296 4.08 -15.06 2.23
CA GLN A 296 3.27 -15.96 3.04
C GLN A 296 2.21 -15.17 3.81
N VAL A 297 1.23 -15.86 4.35
CA VAL A 297 0.27 -15.28 5.29
C VAL A 297 0.35 -15.96 6.65
N LEU A 298 0.13 -15.19 7.72
CA LEU A 298 -0.22 -15.72 9.03
C LEU A 298 -1.75 -15.78 9.11
N ALA A 299 -2.28 -16.93 9.46
CA ALA A 299 -3.70 -17.18 9.49
C ALA A 299 -4.13 -18.00 10.71
N LYS A 300 -5.41 -17.90 11.06
CA LYS A 300 -6.01 -18.85 12.01
C LYS A 300 -5.90 -20.27 11.44
N PRO A 301 -5.50 -21.27 12.23
CA PRO A 301 -5.33 -22.63 11.73
C PRO A 301 -6.52 -23.16 10.93
N GLY A 302 -6.25 -23.68 9.73
CA GLY A 302 -7.25 -24.24 8.82
C GLY A 302 -8.18 -23.25 8.14
N SER A 303 -7.95 -21.92 8.26
CA SER A 303 -8.84 -20.90 7.69
C SER A 303 -8.54 -20.50 6.25
N ILE A 304 -7.36 -20.82 5.74
CA ILE A 304 -6.92 -20.60 4.36
C ILE A 304 -5.95 -21.71 3.94
N THR A 305 -5.93 -22.04 2.66
CA THR A 305 -5.04 -23.07 2.10
C THR A 305 -4.19 -22.52 0.96
N PRO A 306 -3.01 -23.10 0.70
CA PRO A 306 -2.20 -22.71 -0.44
C PRO A 306 -2.71 -23.39 -1.72
N HIS A 307 -2.68 -22.68 -2.85
CA HIS A 307 -3.19 -23.13 -4.15
C HIS A 307 -2.21 -22.84 -5.27
N THR A 308 -2.23 -23.68 -6.31
CA THR A 308 -1.38 -23.56 -7.51
C THR A 308 -2.17 -23.40 -8.81
N GLU A 309 -3.49 -23.68 -8.82
CA GLU A 309 -4.30 -23.54 -10.02
C GLU A 309 -5.64 -22.86 -9.70
N PHE A 310 -6.01 -21.90 -10.50
CA PHE A 310 -7.28 -21.17 -10.37
C PHE A 310 -7.80 -20.65 -11.70
N GLU A 311 -9.08 -20.28 -11.74
CA GLU A 311 -9.69 -19.48 -12.80
C GLU A 311 -9.82 -18.04 -12.31
N GLY A 312 -9.58 -17.08 -13.21
CA GLY A 312 -9.73 -15.66 -12.89
C GLY A 312 -10.28 -14.88 -14.07
N GLU A 313 -11.20 -13.96 -13.78
CA GLU A 313 -11.61 -12.95 -14.75
C GLU A 313 -10.55 -11.85 -14.79
N VAL A 314 -10.02 -11.59 -15.98
CA VAL A 314 -8.90 -10.68 -16.21
C VAL A 314 -9.29 -9.63 -17.24
N TYR A 315 -9.07 -8.37 -16.92
CA TYR A 315 -9.05 -7.25 -17.86
C TYR A 315 -7.61 -6.96 -18.29
N VAL A 316 -7.37 -6.95 -19.59
CA VAL A 316 -6.06 -6.67 -20.19
C VAL A 316 -5.97 -5.20 -20.55
N LEU A 317 -5.02 -4.49 -19.93
CA LEU A 317 -4.85 -3.05 -20.11
C LEU A 317 -4.45 -2.70 -21.54
N THR A 318 -5.07 -1.65 -22.09
CA THR A 318 -4.74 -1.09 -23.40
C THR A 318 -3.41 -0.34 -23.37
N LYS A 319 -2.87 -0.01 -24.55
CA LYS A 319 -1.66 0.82 -24.68
C LYS A 319 -1.85 2.22 -24.07
N GLU A 320 -3.03 2.82 -24.23
CA GLU A 320 -3.39 4.14 -23.69
C GLU A 320 -3.46 4.13 -22.15
N GLU A 321 -3.72 2.97 -21.57
CA GLU A 321 -3.71 2.73 -20.11
C GLU A 321 -2.32 2.38 -19.58
N GLY A 322 -1.29 2.34 -20.44
CA GLY A 322 0.07 1.98 -20.08
C GLY A 322 0.35 0.47 -20.17
N GLY A 323 -0.62 -0.31 -20.63
CA GLY A 323 -0.54 -1.77 -20.78
C GLY A 323 0.15 -2.25 -22.05
N ARG A 324 -0.31 -3.38 -22.58
CA ARG A 324 0.22 -4.03 -23.78
C ARG A 324 -0.27 -3.33 -25.05
N HIS A 325 0.48 -3.51 -26.12
CA HIS A 325 0.10 -3.12 -27.48
C HIS A 325 0.01 -4.33 -28.45
N THR A 326 0.34 -5.52 -27.94
CA THR A 326 0.28 -6.79 -28.67
C THR A 326 -0.58 -7.80 -27.93
N PRO A 327 -1.25 -8.73 -28.65
CA PRO A 327 -1.97 -9.82 -28.02
C PRO A 327 -1.03 -10.78 -27.29
N PHE A 328 -1.60 -11.61 -26.42
CA PHE A 328 -0.91 -12.78 -25.90
C PHE A 328 -1.66 -14.06 -26.26
N PHE A 329 -0.95 -15.16 -26.22
CA PHE A 329 -1.41 -16.48 -26.68
C PHE A 329 -1.40 -17.47 -25.52
N ASN A 330 -1.93 -18.67 -25.80
CA ASN A 330 -1.86 -19.77 -24.84
C ASN A 330 -0.41 -20.06 -24.43
N GLY A 331 -0.21 -20.34 -23.13
CA GLY A 331 1.13 -20.54 -22.56
C GLY A 331 1.87 -19.26 -22.18
N TYR A 332 1.21 -18.09 -22.19
CA TYR A 332 1.78 -16.84 -21.68
C TYR A 332 2.16 -16.94 -20.21
N LYS A 333 3.35 -16.44 -19.85
CA LYS A 333 3.94 -16.60 -18.50
C LYS A 333 4.28 -15.26 -17.85
N PRO A 334 3.27 -14.49 -17.39
CA PRO A 334 3.51 -13.23 -16.70
C PRO A 334 3.81 -13.43 -15.21
N GLN A 335 4.18 -12.34 -14.55
CA GLN A 335 4.22 -12.20 -13.10
C GLN A 335 2.82 -11.83 -12.59
N LEU A 336 2.32 -12.58 -11.63
CA LEU A 336 1.06 -12.31 -10.95
C LEU A 336 1.34 -11.82 -9.52
N TYR A 337 0.73 -10.73 -9.15
CA TYR A 337 0.91 -10.07 -7.85
C TYR A 337 -0.32 -10.31 -6.98
N PHE A 338 -0.13 -11.02 -5.88
CA PHE A 338 -1.15 -11.30 -4.88
C PHE A 338 -0.70 -10.75 -3.53
N ARG A 339 -1.49 -9.90 -2.85
CA ARG A 339 -1.11 -9.32 -1.56
C ARG A 339 0.33 -8.77 -1.59
N THR A 340 1.24 -9.40 -0.85
CA THR A 340 2.64 -8.97 -0.70
C THR A 340 3.62 -9.78 -1.55
N THR A 341 3.14 -10.75 -2.36
CA THR A 341 3.98 -11.64 -3.19
C THR A 341 3.75 -11.46 -4.68
N ASP A 342 4.73 -11.86 -5.44
CA ASP A 342 4.63 -12.08 -6.89
C ASP A 342 5.04 -13.52 -7.22
N VAL A 343 4.36 -14.11 -8.16
CA VAL A 343 4.59 -15.48 -8.63
C VAL A 343 4.37 -15.56 -10.13
N THR A 344 5.21 -16.31 -10.83
CA THR A 344 5.00 -16.59 -12.25
C THR A 344 3.85 -17.57 -12.42
N GLY A 345 2.93 -17.27 -13.34
CA GLY A 345 1.86 -18.19 -13.71
C GLY A 345 1.82 -18.43 -15.20
N GLU A 346 1.48 -19.65 -15.59
CA GLU A 346 1.22 -20.04 -16.99
C GLU A 346 -0.27 -19.92 -17.27
N VAL A 347 -0.61 -19.17 -18.31
CA VAL A 347 -1.99 -18.87 -18.71
C VAL A 347 -2.46 -19.88 -19.76
N THR A 348 -3.64 -20.44 -19.53
CA THR A 348 -4.39 -21.23 -20.50
C THR A 348 -5.64 -20.46 -20.92
N LEU A 349 -5.80 -20.26 -22.24
CA LEU A 349 -6.96 -19.56 -22.81
C LEU A 349 -8.19 -20.47 -22.84
N PRO A 350 -9.42 -19.90 -22.82
CA PRO A 350 -10.65 -20.67 -23.04
C PRO A 350 -10.66 -21.38 -24.38
N GLU A 351 -11.38 -22.50 -24.46
CA GLU A 351 -11.55 -23.23 -25.74
C GLU A 351 -12.11 -22.32 -26.84
N GLY A 352 -11.53 -22.38 -28.03
CA GLY A 352 -11.92 -21.55 -29.17
C GLY A 352 -11.32 -20.14 -29.17
N THR A 353 -10.54 -19.76 -28.15
CA THR A 353 -9.84 -18.46 -28.10
C THR A 353 -8.37 -18.66 -28.53
N GLU A 354 -7.99 -18.10 -29.66
CA GLU A 354 -6.61 -18.19 -30.16
C GLU A 354 -5.68 -17.17 -29.48
N MET A 355 -6.18 -15.99 -29.23
CA MET A 355 -5.42 -14.88 -28.60
C MET A 355 -6.33 -13.98 -27.76
N VAL A 356 -5.72 -13.19 -26.89
CA VAL A 356 -6.37 -12.14 -26.09
C VAL A 356 -5.76 -10.80 -26.44
N MET A 357 -6.60 -9.83 -26.75
CA MET A 357 -6.19 -8.48 -27.17
C MET A 357 -6.15 -7.52 -25.97
N PRO A 358 -5.31 -6.47 -26.01
CA PRO A 358 -5.44 -5.36 -25.11
C PRO A 358 -6.86 -4.75 -25.15
N GLY A 359 -7.47 -4.55 -23.99
CA GLY A 359 -8.87 -4.10 -23.84
C GLY A 359 -9.88 -5.23 -23.60
N ASP A 360 -9.49 -6.48 -23.79
CA ASP A 360 -10.39 -7.62 -23.55
C ASP A 360 -10.58 -7.91 -22.05
N THR A 361 -11.77 -8.38 -21.71
CA THR A 361 -12.06 -9.07 -20.45
C THR A 361 -12.28 -10.55 -20.74
N VAL A 362 -11.51 -11.39 -20.06
CA VAL A 362 -11.49 -12.84 -20.36
C VAL A 362 -11.33 -13.68 -19.10
N ASN A 363 -11.99 -14.82 -19.05
CA ASN A 363 -11.75 -15.83 -18.01
C ASN A 363 -10.55 -16.69 -18.40
N LEU A 364 -9.51 -16.65 -17.58
CA LEU A 364 -8.28 -17.38 -17.78
C LEU A 364 -8.13 -18.49 -16.75
N LYS A 365 -7.65 -19.66 -17.18
CA LYS A 365 -7.13 -20.67 -16.27
C LYS A 365 -5.64 -20.41 -16.08
N ILE A 366 -5.18 -20.32 -14.83
CA ILE A 366 -3.80 -19.95 -14.49
C ILE A 366 -3.21 -21.01 -13.57
N LYS A 367 -2.00 -21.46 -13.93
CA LYS A 367 -1.20 -22.38 -13.13
C LYS A 367 0.06 -21.67 -12.62
N LEU A 368 0.21 -21.57 -11.32
CA LEU A 368 1.33 -20.94 -10.64
C LEU A 368 2.52 -21.89 -10.49
N ILE A 369 3.74 -21.35 -10.52
CA ILE A 369 4.97 -22.12 -10.29
C ILE A 369 5.20 -22.45 -8.81
N ALA A 370 4.55 -21.73 -7.88
CA ALA A 370 4.63 -21.95 -6.44
C ALA A 370 3.23 -21.81 -5.80
N PRO A 371 2.94 -22.54 -4.72
CA PRO A 371 1.66 -22.43 -4.03
C PRO A 371 1.60 -21.10 -3.27
N ILE A 372 0.48 -20.40 -3.36
CA ILE A 372 0.21 -19.18 -2.59
C ILE A 372 -1.10 -19.31 -1.81
N ALA A 373 -1.17 -18.67 -0.65
CA ALA A 373 -2.42 -18.55 0.10
C ALA A 373 -3.42 -17.71 -0.72
N MET A 374 -4.50 -18.35 -1.16
CA MET A 374 -5.46 -17.76 -2.10
C MET A 374 -6.90 -18.08 -1.67
N GLU A 375 -7.81 -17.19 -2.04
CA GLU A 375 -9.26 -17.38 -1.88
C GLU A 375 -10.03 -16.78 -3.05
N GLU A 376 -11.26 -17.24 -3.25
CA GLU A 376 -12.13 -16.68 -4.28
C GLU A 376 -12.43 -15.20 -4.00
N LYS A 377 -12.63 -14.42 -5.06
CA LYS A 377 -12.81 -12.96 -5.07
C LYS A 377 -11.55 -12.15 -4.72
N GLN A 378 -10.42 -12.81 -4.50
CA GLN A 378 -9.15 -12.11 -4.31
C GLN A 378 -8.71 -11.43 -5.61
N ARG A 379 -8.31 -10.17 -5.52
CA ARG A 379 -7.77 -9.40 -6.65
C ARG A 379 -6.30 -9.74 -6.85
N PHE A 380 -5.85 -9.64 -8.11
CA PHE A 380 -4.45 -9.74 -8.48
C PHE A 380 -4.12 -8.83 -9.66
N ALA A 381 -2.87 -8.41 -9.74
CA ALA A 381 -2.34 -7.68 -10.89
C ALA A 381 -1.44 -8.59 -11.73
N ILE A 382 -1.41 -8.33 -13.04
CA ILE A 382 -0.55 -9.01 -14.01
C ILE A 382 0.49 -8.03 -14.49
N ARG A 383 1.76 -8.42 -14.42
CA ARG A 383 2.90 -7.59 -14.84
C ARG A 383 3.81 -8.31 -15.81
N GLU A 384 4.39 -7.54 -16.73
CA GLU A 384 5.37 -8.00 -17.73
C GLU A 384 6.35 -6.85 -18.03
N GLY A 385 7.64 -7.15 -18.09
CA GLY A 385 8.66 -6.16 -18.47
C GLY A 385 8.64 -4.88 -17.63
N GLY A 386 8.34 -4.99 -16.32
CA GLY A 386 8.28 -3.85 -15.41
C GLY A 386 6.97 -3.03 -15.48
N LYS A 387 5.98 -3.41 -16.31
CA LYS A 387 4.70 -2.71 -16.48
C LYS A 387 3.54 -3.56 -16.03
N THR A 388 2.50 -2.92 -15.50
CA THR A 388 1.21 -3.57 -15.26
C THR A 388 0.48 -3.71 -16.58
N VAL A 389 0.12 -4.94 -16.95
CA VAL A 389 -0.52 -5.27 -18.23
C VAL A 389 -1.93 -5.81 -18.08
N GLY A 390 -2.36 -6.08 -16.87
CA GLY A 390 -3.72 -6.53 -16.60
C GLY A 390 -4.03 -6.55 -15.12
N ALA A 391 -5.30 -6.72 -14.82
CA ALA A 391 -5.81 -6.93 -13.47
C ALA A 391 -6.93 -7.97 -13.50
N GLY A 392 -7.02 -8.76 -12.46
CA GLY A 392 -8.03 -9.81 -12.38
C GLY A 392 -8.54 -10.07 -10.98
N VAL A 393 -9.56 -10.91 -10.94
CA VAL A 393 -10.18 -11.43 -9.72
C VAL A 393 -10.24 -12.95 -9.82
N VAL A 394 -9.86 -13.65 -8.76
CA VAL A 394 -10.00 -15.10 -8.66
C VAL A 394 -11.48 -15.45 -8.61
N THR A 395 -11.94 -16.20 -9.60
CA THR A 395 -13.35 -16.61 -9.71
C THR A 395 -13.57 -18.01 -9.17
N LYS A 396 -12.57 -18.89 -9.27
CA LYS A 396 -12.66 -20.27 -8.81
C LYS A 396 -11.28 -20.84 -8.51
N ILE A 397 -11.15 -21.55 -7.42
CA ILE A 397 -9.94 -22.31 -7.06
C ILE A 397 -10.08 -23.72 -7.63
N ILE A 398 -9.01 -24.23 -8.29
CA ILE A 398 -8.99 -25.58 -8.89
C ILE A 398 -8.13 -26.53 -8.06
N LYS A 399 -6.89 -26.11 -7.67
CA LYS A 399 -5.95 -26.96 -6.93
C LYS A 399 -5.03 -26.16 -6.02
#